data_9a6bd6ab14df31cce820a9aced48a0f0
#
_entry.id   9a6bd6ab14df31cce820a9aced48a0f0
#
_cell.length_a   1.000
_cell.length_b   1.000
_cell.length_c   1.000
_cell.angle_alpha   90.00
_cell.angle_beta   90.00
_cell.angle_gamma   90.00
#
_symmetry.space_group_name_H-M   'P 1'
#
loop_
_entity.id
_entity.type
_entity.pdbx_description
1 polymer ?
#
loop_
_entity_poly.entity_id
_entity_poly.type
_entity_poly.pdbx_seq_one_letter_code
_entity_poly.pdbx_strand_id
1 'polypeptide(L)'
;MSGELKSLTGEITANLGGVNVNADCVWYKDVCNLADTGDCTGRCIRFMEMRRLCELAELPKQNYLPPKLYADGSDRVAFRELMGVKQSILDFVHDGSNLYIYSESTGNGKTSWATRLLVSYFNEVWSGNGFNCRGVFVFVPKLLAMHKASFSGDESGLKSLVHKIYTADLVVWDDIAVQSLTPYEHTLLLTYIDYRITNGLSNIYTGNADEENMKDFLGQRLYSRVWGTSRHIHFTETDKRNKNEVTL
;
A
#
# COMPACT_ATOMS: atom_id res chain seq x y z
N MET A 1 -36.65 -22.20 21.59
CA MET A 1 -35.40 -22.14 20.76
C MET A 1 -35.18 -20.79 20.03
N SER A 2 -35.94 -19.71 20.30
CA SER A 2 -35.75 -18.40 19.65
C SER A 2 -35.02 -17.33 20.51
N GLY A 3 -34.72 -17.67 21.77
CA GLY A 3 -34.06 -16.75 22.70
C GLY A 3 -32.52 -16.73 22.63
N GLU A 4 -31.90 -17.88 22.37
CA GLU A 4 -30.43 -18.02 22.38
C GLU A 4 -29.75 -17.42 21.15
N LEU A 5 -30.46 -17.43 19.99
CA LEU A 5 -29.91 -16.81 18.77
C LEU A 5 -29.80 -15.24 18.85
N LYS A 6 -30.68 -14.62 19.66
CA LYS A 6 -30.63 -13.15 19.86
C LYS A 6 -29.48 -12.70 20.76
N SER A 7 -29.03 -13.55 21.70
CA SER A 7 -27.93 -13.22 22.61
C SER A 7 -26.59 -13.30 21.89
N LEU A 8 -26.38 -14.30 21.04
CA LEU A 8 -25.15 -14.48 20.24
C LEU A 8 -24.95 -13.37 19.20
N THR A 9 -26.05 -12.85 18.63
CA THR A 9 -25.94 -11.71 17.70
C THR A 9 -25.63 -10.38 18.40
N GLY A 10 -26.03 -10.23 19.66
CA GLY A 10 -25.72 -9.04 20.48
C GLY A 10 -24.24 -8.98 20.91
N GLU A 11 -23.66 -10.12 21.29
CA GLU A 11 -22.25 -10.20 21.71
C GLU A 11 -21.26 -10.02 20.55
N ILE A 12 -21.61 -10.51 19.35
CA ILE A 12 -20.78 -10.31 18.16
C ILE A 12 -20.77 -8.84 17.71
N THR A 13 -21.86 -8.09 17.94
CA THR A 13 -21.93 -6.66 17.64
C THR A 13 -21.19 -5.79 18.66
N ALA A 14 -21.08 -6.21 19.91
CA ALA A 14 -20.38 -5.46 20.97
C ALA A 14 -18.84 -5.50 20.83
N ASN A 15 -18.29 -6.53 20.18
CA ASN A 15 -16.86 -6.68 19.96
C ASN A 15 -16.33 -6.04 18.67
N LEU A 16 -17.18 -5.53 17.79
CA LEU A 16 -16.80 -4.72 16.64
C LEU A 16 -16.68 -3.22 17.03
N GLY A 17 -16.07 -2.95 18.19
CA GLY A 17 -15.98 -1.65 18.84
C GLY A 17 -16.07 -0.45 17.90
N GLY A 18 -17.13 0.30 18.00
CA GLY A 18 -17.22 1.73 17.66
C GLY A 18 -16.82 2.18 16.26
N VAL A 19 -16.67 1.28 15.29
CA VAL A 19 -16.36 1.65 13.91
C VAL A 19 -17.61 2.27 13.31
N ASN A 20 -17.57 3.54 13.00
CA ASN A 20 -18.57 4.16 12.15
C ASN A 20 -18.41 3.54 10.75
N VAL A 21 -19.15 2.47 10.50
CA VAL A 21 -19.02 1.62 9.33
C VAL A 21 -19.12 2.41 8.04
N ASN A 22 -19.94 3.45 8.05
CA ASN A 22 -20.16 4.31 6.91
C ASN A 22 -18.92 5.16 6.57
N ALA A 23 -18.16 5.60 7.57
CA ALA A 23 -16.94 6.40 7.36
C ALA A 23 -15.76 5.57 6.87
N ASP A 24 -15.67 4.30 7.28
CA ASP A 24 -14.54 3.41 6.98
C ASP A 24 -14.77 2.57 5.71
N CYS A 25 -15.96 2.62 5.12
CA CYS A 25 -16.29 1.84 3.93
C CYS A 25 -15.81 2.55 2.66
N VAL A 26 -14.93 1.90 1.89
CA VAL A 26 -14.39 2.43 0.62
C VAL A 26 -15.46 2.62 -0.47
N TRP A 27 -16.62 1.97 -0.35
CA TRP A 27 -17.75 2.10 -1.29
C TRP A 27 -18.83 3.07 -0.81
N TYR A 28 -18.70 3.55 0.43
CA TYR A 28 -19.61 4.55 0.95
C TYR A 28 -19.61 5.78 0.02
N LYS A 29 -20.77 6.24 -0.38
CA LYS A 29 -21.03 7.34 -1.30
C LYS A 29 -20.81 7.11 -2.81
N ASP A 30 -19.90 6.23 -3.21
CA ASP A 30 -19.54 6.13 -4.64
C ASP A 30 -20.29 5.02 -5.37
N VAL A 31 -20.56 3.88 -4.71
CA VAL A 31 -21.10 2.68 -5.36
C VAL A 31 -22.14 1.94 -4.51
N CYS A 32 -22.27 2.27 -3.21
CA CYS A 32 -23.15 1.54 -2.30
C CYS A 32 -24.54 2.18 -2.29
N ASN A 33 -25.55 1.43 -2.72
CA ASN A 33 -26.96 1.83 -2.64
C ASN A 33 -27.55 1.84 -1.23
N LEU A 34 -26.81 1.32 -0.22
CA LEU A 34 -27.15 1.41 1.19
C LEU A 34 -26.48 2.59 1.89
N ALA A 35 -25.68 3.39 1.13
CA ALA A 35 -25.11 4.60 1.66
C ALA A 35 -26.23 5.56 2.09
N ASP A 36 -26.07 6.17 3.26
CA ASP A 36 -27.00 7.17 3.82
C ASP A 36 -28.43 6.67 4.15
N THR A 37 -28.75 5.36 3.96
CA THR A 37 -30.08 4.81 4.29
C THR A 37 -30.23 4.43 5.77
N GLY A 38 -29.15 4.35 6.52
CA GLY A 38 -29.13 3.79 7.87
C GLY A 38 -29.18 2.26 7.95
N ASP A 39 -29.35 1.59 6.81
CA ASP A 39 -29.49 0.12 6.74
C ASP A 39 -28.13 -0.60 6.67
N CYS A 40 -27.03 0.14 6.55
CA CYS A 40 -25.70 -0.43 6.53
C CYS A 40 -25.29 -0.95 7.92
N THR A 41 -25.22 -2.26 8.05
CA THR A 41 -24.85 -2.94 9.31
C THR A 41 -23.35 -3.21 9.44
N GLY A 42 -22.56 -2.85 8.44
CA GLY A 42 -21.13 -3.19 8.40
C GLY A 42 -20.79 -4.65 8.18
N ARG A 43 -21.78 -5.46 7.85
CA ARG A 43 -21.63 -6.91 7.59
C ARG A 43 -21.60 -7.24 6.09
N CYS A 44 -21.38 -6.26 5.27
CA CYS A 44 -21.16 -6.43 3.84
C CYS A 44 -19.92 -7.30 3.61
N ILE A 45 -20.06 -8.41 2.89
CA ILE A 45 -18.95 -9.33 2.59
C ILE A 45 -17.78 -8.57 1.96
N ARG A 46 -18.06 -7.69 1.01
CA ARG A 46 -17.04 -6.88 0.35
C ARG A 46 -16.27 -6.01 1.33
N PHE A 47 -16.96 -5.32 2.24
CA PHE A 47 -16.31 -4.52 3.29
C PHE A 47 -15.40 -5.38 4.18
N MET A 48 -15.88 -6.55 4.61
CA MET A 48 -15.12 -7.47 5.45
C MET A 48 -13.88 -8.01 4.74
N GLU A 49 -14.02 -8.41 3.47
CA GLU A 49 -12.92 -8.92 2.67
C GLU A 49 -11.88 -7.85 2.35
N MET A 50 -12.31 -6.64 2.01
CA MET A 50 -11.39 -5.51 1.79
C MET A 50 -10.61 -5.16 3.05
N ARG A 51 -11.29 -5.09 4.19
CA ARG A 51 -10.64 -4.85 5.48
C ARG A 51 -9.60 -5.92 5.77
N ARG A 52 -9.96 -7.19 5.56
CA ARG A 52 -9.06 -8.32 5.73
C ARG A 52 -7.83 -8.23 4.81
N LEU A 53 -8.01 -7.89 3.54
CA LEU A 53 -6.90 -7.70 2.60
C LEU A 53 -5.96 -6.58 3.07
N CYS A 54 -6.49 -5.46 3.57
CA CYS A 54 -5.70 -4.37 4.15
C CYS A 54 -4.92 -4.82 5.39
N GLU A 55 -5.53 -5.64 6.27
CA GLU A 55 -4.89 -6.21 7.46
C GLU A 55 -3.78 -7.20 7.07
N LEU A 56 -4.03 -8.09 6.13
CA LEU A 56 -3.04 -9.02 5.59
C LEU A 56 -1.86 -8.29 4.93
N ALA A 57 -2.14 -7.18 4.26
CA ALA A 57 -1.15 -6.33 3.63
C ALA A 57 -0.30 -5.53 4.62
N GLU A 58 -0.56 -5.60 5.90
CA GLU A 58 0.11 -4.77 6.94
C GLU A 58 -0.04 -3.26 6.69
N LEU A 59 -1.11 -2.89 5.98
CA LEU A 59 -1.39 -1.50 5.71
C LEU A 59 -1.77 -0.78 7.01
N PRO A 60 -1.20 0.40 7.31
CA PRO A 60 -1.63 1.20 8.46
C PRO A 60 -3.14 1.50 8.39
N LYS A 61 -3.86 1.35 9.50
CA LYS A 61 -5.33 1.52 9.55
C LYS A 61 -5.80 2.85 8.96
N GLN A 62 -5.07 3.93 9.22
CA GLN A 62 -5.33 5.25 8.65
C GLN A 62 -5.29 5.28 7.11
N ASN A 63 -4.66 4.30 6.47
CA ASN A 63 -4.47 4.21 5.03
C ASN A 63 -5.48 3.24 4.36
N TYR A 64 -6.39 2.62 5.11
CA TYR A 64 -7.45 1.78 4.53
C TYR A 64 -8.37 2.59 3.61
N LEU A 65 -8.56 3.85 3.92
CA LEU A 65 -9.19 4.85 3.07
C LEU A 65 -8.14 5.91 2.69
N PRO A 66 -7.42 5.71 1.58
CA PRO A 66 -6.42 6.68 1.16
C PRO A 66 -7.06 8.07 0.96
N PRO A 67 -6.42 9.14 1.45
CA PRO A 67 -6.98 10.48 1.36
C PRO A 67 -7.27 10.86 -0.09
N LYS A 68 -8.30 11.69 -0.30
CA LYS A 68 -8.55 12.29 -1.61
C LYS A 68 -7.35 13.18 -1.95
N LEU A 69 -6.73 12.89 -3.07
CA LEU A 69 -5.59 13.66 -3.58
C LEU A 69 -6.08 14.50 -4.75
N TYR A 70 -5.72 15.75 -4.76
CA TYR A 70 -6.08 16.69 -5.82
C TYR A 70 -4.83 17.02 -6.62
N ALA A 71 -4.97 16.94 -7.95
CA ALA A 71 -3.95 17.45 -8.85
C ALA A 71 -3.92 18.97 -8.76
N ASP A 72 -2.78 19.51 -8.39
CA ASP A 72 -2.57 20.95 -8.31
C ASP A 72 -1.31 21.30 -9.13
N GLY A 73 -1.33 22.47 -9.78
CA GLY A 73 -0.18 23.03 -10.47
C GLY A 73 0.59 22.06 -11.39
N SER A 74 1.86 21.89 -11.09
CA SER A 74 2.83 21.12 -11.88
C SER A 74 2.62 19.61 -11.83
N ASP A 75 1.98 19.09 -10.78
CA ASP A 75 1.76 17.64 -10.60
C ASP A 75 0.59 17.07 -11.41
N ARG A 76 -0.12 17.87 -12.21
CA ARG A 76 -1.29 17.40 -12.99
C ARG A 76 -0.96 16.24 -13.94
N VAL A 77 0.23 16.24 -14.52
CA VAL A 77 0.66 15.16 -15.42
C VAL A 77 0.86 13.88 -14.62
N ALA A 78 1.63 13.95 -13.53
CA ALA A 78 1.87 12.83 -12.64
C ALA A 78 0.55 12.22 -12.11
N PHE A 79 -0.40 13.06 -11.71
CA PHE A 79 -1.73 12.61 -11.28
C PHE A 79 -2.50 11.90 -12.40
N ARG A 80 -2.47 12.41 -13.62
CA ARG A 80 -3.14 11.77 -14.78
C ARG A 80 -2.54 10.40 -15.04
N GLU A 81 -1.23 10.29 -15.00
CA GLU A 81 -0.53 9.02 -15.19
C GLU A 81 -0.87 7.99 -14.10
N LEU A 82 -0.90 8.41 -12.83
CA LEU A 82 -1.31 7.57 -11.72
C LEU A 82 -2.78 7.14 -11.80
N MET A 83 -3.65 8.03 -12.27
CA MET A 83 -5.05 7.67 -12.54
C MET A 83 -5.16 6.66 -13.66
N GLY A 84 -4.31 6.73 -14.70
CA GLY A 84 -4.22 5.71 -15.74
C GLY A 84 -3.82 4.35 -15.16
N VAL A 85 -2.75 4.29 -14.36
CA VAL A 85 -2.34 3.05 -13.65
C VAL A 85 -3.46 2.52 -12.77
N LYS A 86 -4.16 3.40 -12.03
CA LYS A 86 -5.28 3.00 -11.18
C LYS A 86 -6.42 2.36 -11.98
N GLN A 87 -6.75 2.91 -13.15
CA GLN A 87 -7.82 2.38 -14.02
C GLN A 87 -7.49 1.04 -14.65
N SER A 88 -6.21 0.75 -14.88
CA SER A 88 -5.72 -0.52 -15.42
C SER A 88 -4.90 -1.32 -14.41
N ILE A 89 -5.27 -1.25 -13.13
CA ILE A 89 -4.46 -1.83 -12.05
C ILE A 89 -4.34 -3.36 -12.15
N LEU A 90 -5.36 -4.05 -12.67
CA LEU A 90 -5.31 -5.49 -12.91
C LEU A 90 -4.25 -5.84 -13.97
N ASP A 91 -4.26 -5.13 -15.09
CA ASP A 91 -3.28 -5.35 -16.17
C ASP A 91 -1.87 -5.03 -15.65
N PHE A 92 -1.72 -3.90 -14.92
CA PHE A 92 -0.45 -3.53 -14.30
C PHE A 92 0.14 -4.66 -13.44
N VAL A 93 -0.71 -5.31 -12.62
CA VAL A 93 -0.27 -6.40 -11.74
C VAL A 93 -0.07 -7.70 -12.52
N HIS A 94 -0.95 -8.01 -13.46
CA HIS A 94 -0.84 -9.21 -14.30
C HIS A 94 0.42 -9.21 -15.15
N ASP A 95 0.81 -8.05 -15.68
CA ASP A 95 1.98 -7.90 -16.53
C ASP A 95 3.32 -7.84 -15.75
N GLY A 96 3.28 -7.94 -14.44
CA GLY A 96 4.47 -7.80 -13.59
C GLY A 96 5.13 -6.42 -13.67
N SER A 97 4.33 -5.39 -13.95
CA SER A 97 4.82 -4.02 -14.14
C SER A 97 5.34 -3.41 -12.84
N ASN A 98 6.30 -2.49 -12.97
CA ASN A 98 6.88 -1.79 -11.83
C ASN A 98 6.72 -0.27 -11.97
N LEU A 99 6.56 0.40 -10.84
CA LEU A 99 6.35 1.85 -10.76
C LEU A 99 7.24 2.47 -9.68
N TYR A 100 7.91 3.57 -9.98
CA TYR A 100 8.63 4.38 -9.01
C TYR A 100 8.01 5.77 -8.93
N ILE A 101 7.49 6.12 -7.76
CA ILE A 101 6.89 7.44 -7.46
C ILE A 101 7.88 8.20 -6.59
N TYR A 102 8.40 9.32 -7.08
CA TYR A 102 9.46 10.02 -6.38
C TYR A 102 9.28 11.55 -6.37
N SER A 103 9.99 12.16 -5.47
CA SER A 103 10.16 13.61 -5.36
C SER A 103 11.22 13.91 -4.32
N GLU A 104 11.98 14.94 -4.53
CA GLU A 104 12.98 15.47 -3.58
C GLU A 104 12.31 16.05 -2.33
N SER A 105 11.03 16.43 -2.45
CA SER A 105 10.24 16.98 -1.34
C SER A 105 9.49 15.89 -0.58
N THR A 106 9.29 16.07 0.72
CA THR A 106 8.42 15.24 1.57
C THR A 106 6.97 15.74 1.54
N GLY A 107 6.02 14.92 1.96
CA GLY A 107 4.62 15.35 2.20
C GLY A 107 3.78 15.64 0.95
N ASN A 108 4.26 15.34 -0.25
CA ASN A 108 3.57 15.61 -1.52
C ASN A 108 2.64 14.47 -2.01
N GLY A 109 2.50 13.39 -1.23
CA GLY A 109 1.49 12.35 -1.48
C GLY A 109 1.98 11.07 -2.15
N LYS A 110 3.30 10.82 -2.28
CA LYS A 110 3.88 9.58 -2.83
C LYS A 110 3.31 8.32 -2.18
N THR A 111 3.48 8.19 -0.87
CA THR A 111 2.96 7.07 -0.07
C THR A 111 1.44 6.95 -0.18
N SER A 112 0.72 8.07 -0.20
CA SER A 112 -0.75 8.07 -0.35
C SER A 112 -1.18 7.54 -1.72
N TRP A 113 -0.45 7.84 -2.79
CA TRP A 113 -0.72 7.28 -4.11
C TRP A 113 -0.37 5.79 -4.19
N ALA A 114 0.79 5.37 -3.67
CA ALA A 114 1.16 3.96 -3.62
C ALA A 114 0.11 3.13 -2.86
N THR A 115 -0.34 3.63 -1.70
CA THR A 115 -1.43 3.03 -0.93
C THR A 115 -2.74 2.98 -1.71
N ARG A 116 -3.10 4.07 -2.41
CA ARG A 116 -4.31 4.13 -3.23
C ARG A 116 -4.30 3.09 -4.36
N LEU A 117 -3.17 2.89 -5.01
CA LEU A 117 -3.03 1.86 -6.05
C LEU A 117 -3.17 0.45 -5.45
N LEU A 118 -2.56 0.19 -4.30
CA LEU A 118 -2.70 -1.09 -3.59
C LEU A 118 -4.15 -1.38 -3.19
N VAL A 119 -4.85 -0.39 -2.59
CA VAL A 119 -6.27 -0.52 -2.23
C VAL A 119 -7.14 -0.66 -3.49
N SER A 120 -6.80 0.01 -4.59
CA SER A 120 -7.51 -0.15 -5.86
C SER A 120 -7.36 -1.56 -6.40
N TYR A 121 -6.17 -2.17 -6.31
CA TYR A 121 -5.95 -3.56 -6.66
C TYR A 121 -6.81 -4.50 -5.79
N PHE A 122 -6.86 -4.30 -4.48
CA PHE A 122 -7.73 -5.08 -3.59
C PHE A 122 -9.21 -4.97 -3.98
N ASN A 123 -9.63 -3.80 -4.42
CA ASN A 123 -11.00 -3.55 -4.86
C ASN A 123 -11.40 -4.40 -6.08
N GLU A 124 -10.46 -4.76 -6.93
CA GLU A 124 -10.67 -5.62 -8.08
C GLU A 124 -10.63 -7.12 -7.73
N VAL A 125 -9.81 -7.50 -6.73
CA VAL A 125 -9.54 -8.91 -6.40
C VAL A 125 -10.13 -9.38 -5.07
N TRP A 126 -11.03 -8.61 -4.45
CA TRP A 126 -11.55 -8.92 -3.11
C TRP A 126 -12.32 -10.23 -3.00
N SER A 127 -12.90 -10.72 -4.09
CA SER A 127 -13.74 -11.92 -4.10
C SER A 127 -12.91 -13.19 -4.37
N GLY A 128 -13.24 -14.27 -3.67
CA GLY A 128 -12.67 -15.60 -3.96
C GLY A 128 -11.22 -15.83 -3.51
N ASN A 129 -10.63 -14.94 -2.72
CA ASN A 129 -9.21 -15.03 -2.36
C ASN A 129 -8.89 -15.97 -1.19
N GLY A 130 -9.88 -16.49 -0.48
CA GLY A 130 -9.61 -17.25 0.73
C GLY A 130 -8.78 -16.45 1.74
N PHE A 131 -7.69 -17.03 2.24
CA PHE A 131 -6.75 -16.35 3.18
C PHE A 131 -5.47 -15.82 2.50
N ASN A 132 -5.44 -15.75 1.19
CA ASN A 132 -4.25 -15.34 0.46
C ASN A 132 -3.98 -13.84 0.63
N CYS A 133 -2.71 -13.51 0.87
CA CYS A 133 -2.23 -12.13 0.85
C CYS A 133 -2.00 -11.73 -0.61
N ARG A 134 -2.86 -10.89 -1.17
CA ARG A 134 -2.77 -10.45 -2.57
C ARG A 134 -1.81 -9.28 -2.76
N GLY A 135 -1.54 -8.55 -1.69
CA GLY A 135 -0.60 -7.43 -1.72
C GLY A 135 -0.04 -7.14 -0.34
N VAL A 136 1.11 -6.47 -0.27
CA VAL A 136 1.74 -6.09 0.99
C VAL A 136 2.34 -4.69 0.92
N PHE A 137 2.20 -3.95 2.03
CA PHE A 137 2.83 -2.65 2.22
C PHE A 137 4.07 -2.80 3.10
N VAL A 138 5.23 -2.51 2.53
CA VAL A 138 6.53 -2.65 3.18
C VAL A 138 7.13 -1.27 3.39
N PHE A 139 7.14 -0.79 4.63
CA PHE A 139 7.95 0.36 5.00
C PHE A 139 9.41 -0.10 5.14
N VAL A 140 10.25 0.25 4.15
CA VAL A 140 11.60 -0.31 4.01
C VAL A 140 12.48 -0.08 5.23
N PRO A 141 12.51 1.10 5.87
CA PRO A 141 13.29 1.29 7.09
C PRO A 141 12.90 0.33 8.23
N LYS A 142 11.59 0.02 8.38
CA LYS A 142 11.10 -0.94 9.37
C LYS A 142 11.54 -2.36 9.05
N LEU A 143 11.44 -2.77 7.78
CA LEU A 143 11.91 -4.09 7.33
C LEU A 143 13.39 -4.30 7.67
N LEU A 144 14.23 -3.30 7.37
CA LEU A 144 15.67 -3.35 7.66
C LEU A 144 15.94 -3.41 9.19
N ALA A 145 15.16 -2.68 9.98
CA ALA A 145 15.26 -2.74 11.45
C ALA A 145 14.83 -4.12 11.99
N MET A 146 13.78 -4.74 11.46
CA MET A 146 13.35 -6.09 11.83
C MET A 146 14.43 -7.13 11.52
N HIS A 147 15.11 -7.02 10.38
CA HIS A 147 16.23 -7.89 10.06
C HIS A 147 17.42 -7.72 11.02
N LYS A 148 17.72 -6.49 11.43
CA LYS A 148 18.76 -6.26 12.46
C LYS A 148 18.38 -6.87 13.81
N ALA A 149 17.11 -6.71 14.23
CA ALA A 149 16.62 -7.28 15.49
C ALA A 149 16.64 -8.81 15.48
N SER A 150 16.45 -9.47 14.34
CA SER A 150 16.49 -10.93 14.23
C SER A 150 17.86 -11.53 14.60
N PHE A 151 18.96 -10.79 14.44
CA PHE A 151 20.29 -11.21 14.91
C PHE A 151 20.38 -11.32 16.45
N SER A 152 19.51 -10.60 17.16
CA SER A 152 19.39 -10.67 18.62
C SER A 152 18.31 -11.66 19.10
N GLY A 153 17.74 -12.44 18.15
CA GLY A 153 16.72 -13.46 18.44
C GLY A 153 15.27 -12.97 18.35
N ASP A 154 15.02 -11.70 18.05
CA ASP A 154 13.66 -11.19 17.81
C ASP A 154 13.27 -11.37 16.33
N GLU A 155 12.60 -12.47 16.05
CA GLU A 155 12.06 -12.78 14.72
C GLU A 155 10.57 -12.45 14.61
N SER A 156 9.99 -11.71 15.56
CA SER A 156 8.58 -11.41 15.64
C SER A 156 8.08 -10.76 14.34
N GLY A 157 7.15 -11.42 13.67
CA GLY A 157 6.54 -10.96 12.41
C GLY A 157 7.43 -11.01 11.17
N LEU A 158 8.76 -11.11 11.29
CA LEU A 158 9.67 -11.04 10.14
C LEU A 158 9.42 -12.19 9.15
N LYS A 159 9.33 -13.43 9.63
CA LYS A 159 9.08 -14.60 8.77
C LYS A 159 7.78 -14.48 7.99
N SER A 160 6.73 -13.98 8.64
CA SER A 160 5.44 -13.73 8.00
C SER A 160 5.53 -12.66 6.93
N LEU A 161 6.18 -11.53 7.23
CA LEU A 161 6.38 -10.44 6.27
C LEU A 161 7.21 -10.88 5.06
N VAL A 162 8.30 -11.60 5.29
CA VAL A 162 9.16 -12.14 4.22
C VAL A 162 8.38 -13.11 3.33
N HIS A 163 7.57 -14.00 3.92
CA HIS A 163 6.70 -14.88 3.14
C HIS A 163 5.74 -14.10 2.24
N LYS A 164 5.09 -13.05 2.76
CA LYS A 164 4.21 -12.18 1.98
C LYS A 164 4.95 -11.45 0.86
N ILE A 165 6.17 -10.98 1.11
CA ILE A 165 7.02 -10.34 0.09
C ILE A 165 7.27 -11.29 -1.09
N TYR A 166 7.48 -12.56 -0.85
CA TYR A 166 7.71 -13.54 -1.92
C TYR A 166 6.44 -13.98 -2.65
N THR A 167 5.27 -13.93 -2.01
CA THR A 167 4.06 -14.57 -2.53
C THR A 167 2.98 -13.61 -2.99
N ALA A 168 2.98 -12.36 -2.52
CA ALA A 168 1.96 -11.37 -2.91
C ALA A 168 2.12 -10.92 -4.35
N ASP A 169 1.02 -10.71 -5.06
CA ASP A 169 1.02 -10.25 -6.45
C ASP A 169 1.61 -8.84 -6.58
N LEU A 170 1.28 -7.97 -5.64
CA LEU A 170 1.73 -6.57 -5.60
C LEU A 170 2.41 -6.22 -4.28
N VAL A 171 3.62 -5.66 -4.34
CA VAL A 171 4.32 -5.11 -3.16
C VAL A 171 4.54 -3.61 -3.32
N VAL A 172 4.15 -2.87 -2.30
CA VAL A 172 4.54 -1.46 -2.15
C VAL A 172 5.78 -1.39 -1.27
N TRP A 173 6.86 -0.82 -1.79
CA TRP A 173 8.12 -0.55 -1.10
C TRP A 173 8.19 0.94 -0.77
N ASP A 174 7.78 1.29 0.45
CA ASP A 174 7.71 2.69 0.86
C ASP A 174 9.04 3.16 1.45
N ASP A 175 9.48 4.33 1.00
CA ASP A 175 10.74 4.96 1.40
C ASP A 175 12.00 4.12 1.09
N ILE A 176 12.13 3.60 -0.14
CA ILE A 176 13.22 2.69 -0.52
C ILE A 176 14.60 3.36 -0.61
N ALA A 177 14.67 4.65 -0.93
CA ALA A 177 15.92 5.39 -1.16
C ALA A 177 15.94 6.66 -0.29
N VAL A 178 15.94 6.49 1.03
CA VAL A 178 16.01 7.60 2.00
C VAL A 178 17.44 7.87 2.44
N GLN A 179 18.29 6.84 2.43
CA GLN A 179 19.70 6.90 2.84
C GLN A 179 20.52 5.82 2.15
N SER A 180 21.83 5.97 2.16
CA SER A 180 22.76 4.96 1.67
C SER A 180 22.63 3.66 2.45
N LEU A 181 22.59 2.54 1.74
CA LEU A 181 22.45 1.21 2.32
C LEU A 181 23.80 0.63 2.72
N THR A 182 23.85 -0.07 3.83
CA THR A 182 25.00 -0.94 4.16
C THR A 182 25.08 -2.11 3.16
N PRO A 183 26.24 -2.77 2.99
CA PRO A 183 26.37 -3.93 2.10
C PRO A 183 25.36 -5.06 2.40
N TYR A 184 25.04 -5.28 3.67
CA TYR A 184 24.04 -6.25 4.08
C TYR A 184 22.63 -5.85 3.64
N GLU A 185 22.21 -4.61 3.91
CA GLU A 185 20.90 -4.09 3.53
C GLU A 185 20.71 -4.08 2.01
N HIS A 186 21.77 -3.71 1.29
CA HIS A 186 21.80 -3.79 -0.18
C HIS A 186 21.55 -5.21 -0.67
N THR A 187 22.30 -6.20 -0.15
CA THR A 187 22.13 -7.61 -0.55
C THR A 187 20.74 -8.13 -0.23
N LEU A 188 20.21 -7.76 0.93
CA LEU A 188 18.90 -8.16 1.40
C LEU A 188 17.79 -7.64 0.47
N LEU A 189 17.75 -6.33 0.22
CA LEU A 189 16.74 -5.73 -0.68
C LEU A 189 16.89 -6.24 -2.12
N LEU A 190 18.13 -6.40 -2.59
CA LEU A 190 18.38 -6.96 -3.92
C LEU A 190 17.80 -8.37 -4.04
N THR A 191 17.96 -9.22 -3.01
CA THR A 191 17.43 -10.59 -3.01
C THR A 191 15.91 -10.60 -3.16
N TYR A 192 15.20 -9.76 -2.42
CA TYR A 192 13.73 -9.69 -2.50
C TYR A 192 13.23 -9.12 -3.83
N ILE A 193 13.80 -8.00 -4.23
CA ILE A 193 13.35 -7.27 -5.42
C ILE A 193 13.69 -8.04 -6.70
N ASP A 194 14.90 -8.61 -6.80
CA ASP A 194 15.31 -9.42 -7.95
C ASP A 194 14.46 -10.67 -8.10
N TYR A 195 14.15 -11.36 -6.99
CA TYR A 195 13.23 -12.49 -7.00
C TYR A 195 11.86 -12.09 -7.58
N ARG A 196 11.28 -10.99 -7.11
CA ARG A 196 9.96 -10.56 -7.55
C ARG A 196 9.95 -10.20 -9.03
N ILE A 197 10.92 -9.42 -9.49
CA ILE A 197 11.04 -9.03 -10.90
C ILE A 197 11.24 -10.28 -11.79
N THR A 198 12.10 -11.20 -11.38
CA THR A 198 12.39 -12.43 -12.15
C THR A 198 11.16 -13.34 -12.25
N ASN A 199 10.26 -13.30 -11.24
CA ASN A 199 9.03 -14.09 -11.24
C ASN A 199 7.81 -13.30 -11.78
N GLY A 200 7.99 -12.14 -12.38
CA GLY A 200 6.90 -11.35 -12.96
C GLY A 200 5.93 -10.79 -11.92
N LEU A 201 6.38 -10.54 -10.68
CA LEU A 201 5.57 -9.99 -9.60
C LEU A 201 5.73 -8.48 -9.54
N SER A 202 4.62 -7.75 -9.47
CA SER A 202 4.60 -6.30 -9.54
C SER A 202 5.09 -5.59 -8.29
N ASN A 203 5.72 -4.43 -8.50
CA ASN A 203 6.23 -3.59 -7.42
C ASN A 203 5.88 -2.13 -7.65
N ILE A 204 5.54 -1.44 -6.57
CA ILE A 204 5.41 0.02 -6.51
C ILE A 204 6.43 0.51 -5.49
N TYR A 205 7.32 1.38 -5.91
CA TYR A 205 8.33 1.96 -5.04
C TYR A 205 8.00 3.42 -4.76
N THR A 206 8.27 3.91 -3.56
CA THR A 206 8.31 5.33 -3.26
C THR A 206 9.67 5.74 -2.71
N GLY A 207 10.11 6.95 -3.00
CA GLY A 207 11.38 7.46 -2.50
C GLY A 207 11.56 8.96 -2.69
N ASN A 208 12.63 9.48 -2.11
CA ASN A 208 12.99 10.90 -2.23
C ASN A 208 14.20 11.14 -3.16
N ALA A 209 14.69 10.10 -3.81
CA ALA A 209 15.85 10.17 -4.69
C ALA A 209 15.41 10.24 -6.16
N ASP A 210 16.03 11.18 -6.89
CA ASP A 210 16.06 11.19 -8.34
C ASP A 210 16.99 10.09 -8.89
N GLU A 211 17.20 10.08 -10.19
CA GLU A 211 18.04 9.07 -10.83
C GLU A 211 19.49 9.06 -10.33
N GLU A 212 20.08 10.25 -10.16
CA GLU A 212 21.49 10.39 -9.77
C GLU A 212 21.71 9.93 -8.33
N ASN A 213 20.90 10.47 -7.41
CA ASN A 213 20.97 10.14 -6.00
C ASN A 213 20.61 8.66 -5.72
N MET A 214 19.72 8.06 -6.54
CA MET A 214 19.32 6.67 -6.38
C MET A 214 20.47 5.70 -6.63
N LYS A 215 21.39 6.01 -7.56
CA LYS A 215 22.59 5.19 -7.80
C LYS A 215 23.49 5.17 -6.58
N ASP A 216 23.65 6.32 -5.93
CA ASP A 216 24.48 6.47 -4.74
C ASP A 216 23.88 5.75 -3.52
N PHE A 217 22.55 5.82 -3.36
CA PHE A 217 21.86 5.20 -2.22
C PHE A 217 21.72 3.69 -2.37
N LEU A 218 21.35 3.22 -3.55
CA LEU A 218 21.03 1.80 -3.78
C LEU A 218 22.20 1.00 -4.34
N GLY A 219 23.23 1.64 -4.87
CA GLY A 219 24.30 0.97 -5.63
C GLY A 219 23.81 0.41 -6.97
N GLN A 220 24.73 0.15 -7.88
CA GLN A 220 24.46 -0.13 -9.30
C GLN A 220 23.46 -1.27 -9.55
N ARG A 221 23.56 -2.38 -8.81
CA ARG A 221 22.71 -3.56 -9.06
C ARG A 221 21.26 -3.32 -8.66
N LEU A 222 21.02 -2.81 -7.45
CA LEU A 222 19.67 -2.56 -6.96
C LEU A 222 19.04 -1.39 -7.70
N TYR A 223 19.82 -0.34 -8.03
CA TYR A 223 19.40 0.73 -8.92
C TYR A 223 18.88 0.18 -10.26
N SER A 224 19.62 -0.69 -10.91
CA SER A 224 19.20 -1.29 -12.19
C SER A 224 17.87 -2.05 -12.07
N ARG A 225 17.61 -2.67 -10.92
CA ARG A 225 16.34 -3.38 -10.66
C ARG A 225 15.19 -2.43 -10.36
N VAL A 226 15.41 -1.45 -9.51
CA VAL A 226 14.35 -0.53 -9.08
C VAL A 226 14.07 0.52 -10.16
N TRP A 227 15.10 1.27 -10.57
CA TRP A 227 14.95 2.32 -11.57
C TRP A 227 14.80 1.74 -12.98
N GLY A 228 15.72 0.89 -13.39
CA GLY A 228 15.80 0.41 -14.77
C GLY A 228 14.60 -0.42 -15.24
N THR A 229 13.79 -0.98 -14.34
CA THR A 229 12.60 -1.78 -14.68
C THR A 229 11.27 -1.07 -14.38
N SER A 230 11.31 0.13 -13.82
CA SER A 230 10.11 0.86 -13.42
C SER A 230 9.73 1.96 -14.40
N ARG A 231 8.43 2.22 -14.50
CA ARG A 231 7.93 3.51 -14.97
C ARG A 231 8.13 4.54 -13.86
N HIS A 232 8.61 5.74 -14.21
CA HIS A 232 8.92 6.79 -13.25
C HIS A 232 7.83 7.86 -13.24
N ILE A 233 7.37 8.26 -12.06
CA ILE A 233 6.44 9.36 -11.89
C ILE A 233 7.02 10.33 -10.86
N HIS A 234 7.33 11.54 -11.33
CA HIS A 234 7.94 12.60 -10.54
C HIS A 234 6.88 13.58 -10.04
N PHE A 235 6.88 13.82 -8.73
CA PHE A 235 6.14 14.92 -8.10
C PHE A 235 7.09 16.09 -7.84
N THR A 236 6.71 17.26 -8.29
CA THR A 236 7.51 18.49 -8.20
C THR A 236 6.98 19.46 -7.14
N GLU A 237 5.77 19.28 -6.66
CA GLU A 237 5.16 20.16 -5.67
C GLU A 237 5.69 19.94 -4.26
N THR A 238 5.67 21.04 -3.49
CA THR A 238 6.08 21.05 -2.08
C THR A 238 5.09 20.34 -1.16
N ASP A 239 5.43 20.23 0.12
CA ASP A 239 4.66 19.57 1.17
C ASP A 239 3.20 20.06 1.21
N LYS A 240 2.26 19.12 1.09
CA LYS A 240 0.81 19.38 1.10
C LYS A 240 0.18 19.22 2.48
N ARG A 241 0.94 18.79 3.50
CA ARG A 241 0.42 18.56 4.85
C ARG A 241 -0.06 19.84 5.50
N ASN A 242 0.56 20.97 5.18
CA ASN A 242 0.22 22.29 5.75
C ASN A 242 -0.89 23.03 4.98
N LYS A 243 -1.37 22.49 3.84
CA LYS A 243 -2.47 23.12 3.07
C LYS A 243 -3.86 22.90 3.67
N ASN A 244 -4.00 22.05 4.69
CA ASN A 244 -5.28 21.80 5.36
C ASN A 244 -5.63 22.81 6.46
N GLU A 245 -4.82 23.84 6.69
CA GLU A 245 -5.06 24.86 7.73
C GLU A 245 -5.71 26.15 7.21
N VAL A 246 -6.04 26.25 5.94
CA VAL A 246 -6.71 27.44 5.40
C VAL A 246 -7.94 27.06 4.60
N THR A 247 -9.03 26.78 5.28
CA THR A 247 -10.39 27.19 4.84
C THR A 247 -11.31 27.17 6.06
N LEU A 248 -11.39 28.30 6.71
CA LEU A 248 -12.54 28.72 7.51
C LEU A 248 -13.59 29.31 6.56
#